data_cd08bf3d1350d0d93f305363bad00d93
#
_entry.id   cd08bf3d1350d0d93f305363bad00d93
#
_cell.length_a   1.000
_cell.length_b   1.000
_cell.length_c   1.000
_cell.angle_alpha   90.00
_cell.angle_beta   90.00
_cell.angle_gamma   90.00
#
_symmetry.space_group_name_H-M   'P 1'
#
loop_
_entity.id
_entity.type
_entity.pdbx_description
1 polymer ?
#
loop_
_entity_poly.entity_id
_entity_poly.type
_entity_poly.pdbx_seq_one_letter_code
_entity_poly.pdbx_strand_id
1 'polypeptide(L)'
;MDERLTIKEASKWATKHIGKTVTSANISYLIQYGRIKKIGNNGSTQISKQDLTNYYKSYNEHREVIWKDRLGSDLNWTLSFDQCKEAETTKHVHRLHPYKGKFIPQLVEYFLDDKTDEFKTETYFKKGDIILDPFSGSGTTLVQSCELGMHAIGIDVSVFNALIGNCKVAKYNLVNVQAEINHITKALREFLTNFRMLEFEGKLLEALYEFNNEYFPVPEYKYRLRQGEINEAQYGTEKEKAFLPIYNKLVRQYNIKLRQDKAATFLDKWYSQHIREEIEFVFNEIKKIKNVDVKKMISVILSRTIRSCRATTHADLATLLEPITATYYCAKHGKICKPIFSILKWWETYTKDTMKRLAHFDKLRTQTFQVCLVGDSRTIDVFRELKKKNSAFAELAEKQKIKGIFSSPPYVGLIDYHEQHAYAYDLFGFDRHDELEIGPLFKGKVEKQNRITYKASEMY
;
A
#
# COMPACT_ATOMS: atom_id res chain seq x y z
N MET A 1 -34.18 21.28 -22.28
CA MET A 1 -33.30 21.95 -21.31
C MET A 1 -32.61 20.86 -20.48
N ASP A 2 -31.31 20.98 -20.30
CA ASP A 2 -30.55 20.04 -19.49
C ASP A 2 -30.94 20.22 -18.01
N GLU A 3 -31.38 19.12 -17.37
CA GLU A 3 -31.81 19.13 -15.98
C GLU A 3 -30.59 19.31 -15.08
N ARG A 4 -30.63 20.32 -14.20
CA ARG A 4 -29.58 20.61 -13.23
C ARG A 4 -29.86 19.94 -11.90
N LEU A 5 -28.85 19.29 -11.37
CA LEU A 5 -28.91 18.57 -10.10
C LEU A 5 -27.96 19.18 -9.07
N THR A 6 -28.40 19.33 -7.83
CA THR A 6 -27.51 19.57 -6.71
C THR A 6 -26.64 18.33 -6.45
N ILE A 7 -25.54 18.47 -5.69
CA ILE A 7 -24.67 17.33 -5.34
C ILE A 7 -25.47 16.21 -4.65
N LYS A 8 -26.47 16.57 -3.81
CA LYS A 8 -27.30 15.61 -3.08
C LYS A 8 -28.28 14.88 -4.00
N GLU A 9 -28.91 15.59 -4.92
CA GLU A 9 -29.81 15.00 -5.93
C GLU A 9 -29.03 14.12 -6.91
N ALA A 10 -27.87 14.58 -7.37
CA ALA A 10 -26.96 13.82 -8.21
C ALA A 10 -26.49 12.51 -7.56
N SER A 11 -26.18 12.53 -6.26
CA SER A 11 -25.85 11.35 -5.46
C SER A 11 -27.02 10.35 -5.43
N LYS A 12 -28.23 10.81 -5.19
CA LYS A 12 -29.44 9.96 -5.18
C LYS A 12 -29.72 9.38 -6.57
N TRP A 13 -29.66 10.24 -7.60
CA TRP A 13 -29.88 9.81 -8.98
C TRP A 13 -28.86 8.76 -9.41
N ALA A 14 -27.56 9.03 -9.17
CA ALA A 14 -26.48 8.11 -9.52
C ALA A 14 -26.61 6.76 -8.79
N THR A 15 -26.96 6.77 -7.51
CA THR A 15 -27.23 5.55 -6.72
C THR A 15 -28.32 4.70 -7.38
N LYS A 16 -29.41 5.33 -7.80
CA LYS A 16 -30.52 4.63 -8.48
C LYS A 16 -30.13 4.14 -9.87
N HIS A 17 -29.37 4.96 -10.61
CA HIS A 17 -28.98 4.67 -12.00
C HIS A 17 -27.98 3.52 -12.11
N ILE A 18 -27.04 3.40 -11.14
CA ILE A 18 -25.96 2.41 -11.17
C ILE A 18 -26.31 1.15 -10.34
N GLY A 19 -27.32 1.23 -9.46
CA GLY A 19 -27.63 0.15 -8.52
C GLY A 19 -26.60 0.00 -7.36
N LYS A 20 -25.66 0.94 -7.23
CA LYS A 20 -24.62 0.96 -6.17
C LYS A 20 -24.65 2.31 -5.44
N THR A 21 -24.39 2.32 -4.14
CA THR A 21 -24.38 3.56 -3.35
C THR A 21 -23.33 4.56 -3.85
N VAL A 22 -23.78 5.71 -4.33
CA VAL A 22 -22.97 6.87 -4.70
C VAL A 22 -23.18 7.96 -3.67
N THR A 23 -22.16 8.37 -2.95
CA THR A 23 -22.25 9.41 -1.92
C THR A 23 -22.09 10.80 -2.51
N SER A 24 -22.54 11.83 -1.78
CA SER A 24 -22.27 13.23 -2.15
C SER A 24 -20.77 13.53 -2.28
N ALA A 25 -19.94 12.85 -1.49
CA ALA A 25 -18.48 12.94 -1.62
C ALA A 25 -17.96 12.38 -2.96
N ASN A 26 -18.57 11.30 -3.48
CA ASN A 26 -18.22 10.79 -4.80
C ASN A 26 -18.55 11.80 -5.90
N ILE A 27 -19.71 12.46 -5.84
CA ILE A 27 -20.08 13.50 -6.81
C ILE A 27 -19.13 14.70 -6.72
N SER A 28 -18.83 15.16 -5.49
CA SER A 28 -17.86 16.24 -5.26
C SER A 28 -16.47 15.90 -5.83
N TYR A 29 -16.06 14.64 -5.71
CA TYR A 29 -14.83 14.14 -6.29
C TYR A 29 -14.82 14.25 -7.83
N LEU A 30 -15.94 13.91 -8.51
CA LEU A 30 -16.05 14.04 -9.97
C LEU A 30 -15.86 15.49 -10.42
N ILE A 31 -16.44 16.43 -9.67
CA ILE A 31 -16.26 17.87 -9.93
C ILE A 31 -14.80 18.28 -9.69
N GLN A 32 -14.25 17.93 -8.54
CA GLN A 32 -12.88 18.30 -8.14
C GLN A 32 -11.82 17.77 -9.11
N TYR A 33 -12.05 16.61 -9.71
CA TYR A 33 -11.16 16.03 -10.71
C TYR A 33 -11.53 16.42 -12.16
N GLY A 34 -12.45 17.39 -12.35
CA GLY A 34 -12.84 17.89 -13.67
C GLY A 34 -13.53 16.87 -14.57
N ARG A 35 -14.11 15.80 -13.97
CA ARG A 35 -14.86 14.78 -14.71
C ARG A 35 -16.21 15.31 -15.17
N ILE A 36 -16.82 16.18 -14.37
CA ILE A 36 -18.10 16.85 -14.61
C ILE A 36 -17.94 18.33 -14.33
N LYS A 37 -18.55 19.18 -15.15
CA LYS A 37 -18.48 20.64 -15.01
C LYS A 37 -19.31 21.08 -13.80
N LYS A 38 -18.72 21.95 -12.97
CA LYS A 38 -19.45 22.68 -11.94
C LYS A 38 -20.28 23.78 -12.59
N ILE A 39 -21.56 23.87 -12.23
CA ILE A 39 -22.48 24.93 -12.64
C ILE A 39 -22.88 25.71 -11.38
N GLY A 40 -22.83 27.05 -11.43
CA GLY A 40 -23.20 27.95 -10.31
C GLY A 40 -22.01 28.39 -9.45
N ASN A 41 -22.14 29.61 -8.87
CA ASN A 41 -21.16 30.22 -7.97
C ASN A 41 -21.71 30.26 -6.55
N ASN A 42 -20.79 30.19 -5.55
CA ASN A 42 -21.00 30.44 -4.11
C ASN A 42 -22.31 29.88 -3.49
N GLY A 43 -22.23 28.66 -2.98
CA GLY A 43 -23.25 28.04 -2.10
C GLY A 43 -24.21 27.06 -2.79
N SER A 44 -24.46 27.18 -4.09
CA SER A 44 -25.32 26.23 -4.83
C SER A 44 -24.57 25.55 -5.97
N THR A 45 -23.68 24.61 -5.65
CA THR A 45 -23.03 23.79 -6.67
C THR A 45 -24.08 22.87 -7.34
N GLN A 46 -24.27 23.05 -8.62
CA GLN A 46 -25.10 22.22 -9.47
C GLN A 46 -24.25 21.55 -10.56
N ILE A 47 -24.73 20.49 -11.13
CA ILE A 47 -24.15 19.78 -12.26
C ILE A 47 -25.24 19.42 -13.29
N SER A 48 -24.83 19.22 -14.53
CA SER A 48 -25.68 18.73 -15.60
C SER A 48 -26.00 17.26 -15.37
N LYS A 49 -27.28 16.90 -15.43
CA LYS A 49 -27.71 15.51 -15.41
C LYS A 49 -27.22 14.75 -16.63
N GLN A 50 -27.14 15.42 -17.78
CA GLN A 50 -26.63 14.84 -19.01
C GLN A 50 -25.14 14.50 -18.90
N ASP A 51 -24.31 15.40 -18.33
CA ASP A 51 -22.89 15.15 -18.09
C ASP A 51 -22.69 13.97 -17.14
N LEU A 52 -23.51 13.91 -16.09
CA LEU A 52 -23.50 12.81 -15.13
C LEU A 52 -23.91 11.48 -15.80
N THR A 53 -24.91 11.50 -16.65
CA THR A 53 -25.35 10.33 -17.42
C THR A 53 -24.25 9.85 -18.37
N ASN A 54 -23.63 10.76 -19.10
CA ASN A 54 -22.54 10.45 -20.02
C ASN A 54 -21.32 9.86 -19.26
N TYR A 55 -20.99 10.44 -18.12
CA TYR A 55 -19.92 9.92 -17.26
C TYR A 55 -20.21 8.48 -16.84
N TYR A 56 -21.41 8.17 -16.36
CA TYR A 56 -21.74 6.84 -15.90
C TYR A 56 -22.01 5.84 -17.03
N LYS A 57 -22.43 6.28 -18.21
CA LYS A 57 -22.45 5.42 -19.40
C LYS A 57 -21.03 4.97 -19.77
N SER A 58 -20.08 5.90 -19.82
CA SER A 58 -18.68 5.55 -20.09
C SER A 58 -18.04 4.72 -18.98
N TYR A 59 -18.59 4.78 -17.77
CA TYR A 59 -18.13 4.01 -16.61
C TYR A 59 -18.78 2.61 -16.53
N ASN A 60 -19.99 2.41 -17.04
CA ASN A 60 -20.70 1.12 -17.07
C ASN A 60 -20.32 0.22 -18.26
N GLU A 61 -19.57 0.70 -19.21
CA GLU A 61 -18.91 -0.14 -20.25
C GLU A 61 -17.69 -0.86 -19.68
N HIS A 62 -17.90 -1.61 -18.58
CA HIS A 62 -16.82 -2.11 -17.76
C HIS A 62 -16.17 -3.37 -18.27
N ARG A 63 -14.89 -3.48 -17.89
CA ARG A 63 -14.00 -4.62 -18.09
C ARG A 63 -14.72 -5.95 -17.92
N GLU A 64 -15.54 -6.13 -16.90
CA GLU A 64 -16.24 -7.38 -16.63
C GLU A 64 -17.22 -7.76 -17.75
N VAL A 65 -18.04 -6.83 -18.25
CA VAL A 65 -18.96 -7.10 -19.37
C VAL A 65 -18.17 -7.50 -20.60
N ILE A 66 -17.13 -6.72 -20.95
CA ILE A 66 -16.24 -7.03 -22.10
C ILE A 66 -15.52 -8.36 -21.91
N TRP A 67 -15.08 -8.67 -20.68
CA TRP A 67 -14.40 -9.93 -20.39
C TRP A 67 -15.36 -11.12 -20.43
N LYS A 68 -16.58 -10.99 -19.89
CA LYS A 68 -17.64 -12.00 -19.98
C LYS A 68 -18.00 -12.30 -21.44
N ASP A 69 -18.14 -11.26 -22.27
CA ASP A 69 -18.41 -11.40 -23.70
C ASP A 69 -17.27 -12.10 -24.46
N ARG A 70 -16.02 -11.92 -24.02
CA ARG A 70 -14.83 -12.50 -24.65
C ARG A 70 -14.49 -13.91 -24.16
N LEU A 71 -14.65 -14.17 -22.87
CA LEU A 71 -14.19 -15.38 -22.20
C LEU A 71 -15.31 -16.38 -21.93
N GLY A 72 -16.58 -15.97 -22.08
CA GLY A 72 -17.76 -16.80 -21.86
C GLY A 72 -18.32 -16.73 -20.45
N SER A 73 -19.48 -17.34 -20.28
CA SER A 73 -20.24 -17.35 -19.01
C SER A 73 -19.96 -18.58 -18.14
N ASP A 74 -19.16 -19.51 -18.60
CA ASP A 74 -18.80 -20.77 -17.94
C ASP A 74 -17.70 -20.61 -16.88
N LEU A 75 -17.13 -19.41 -16.73
CA LEU A 75 -16.17 -19.08 -15.69
C LEU A 75 -16.85 -18.66 -14.38
N ASN A 76 -16.23 -19.00 -13.26
CA ASN A 76 -16.70 -18.51 -11.95
C ASN A 76 -16.42 -17.00 -11.78
N TRP A 77 -17.32 -16.18 -12.29
CA TRP A 77 -17.22 -14.72 -12.21
C TRP A 77 -17.38 -14.16 -10.79
N THR A 78 -17.85 -14.94 -9.83
CA THR A 78 -17.86 -14.53 -8.42
C THR A 78 -16.45 -14.32 -7.87
N LEU A 79 -15.46 -15.02 -8.44
CA LEU A 79 -14.04 -14.87 -8.10
C LEU A 79 -13.37 -13.62 -8.71
N SER A 80 -14.10 -12.82 -9.50
CA SER A 80 -13.61 -11.49 -9.93
C SER A 80 -13.58 -10.51 -8.78
N PHE A 81 -14.47 -10.69 -7.79
CA PHE A 81 -14.66 -9.81 -6.62
C PHE A 81 -14.85 -8.33 -6.97
N ASP A 82 -15.39 -8.05 -8.16
CA ASP A 82 -15.64 -6.69 -8.65
C ASP A 82 -16.60 -5.89 -7.76
N GLN A 83 -17.46 -6.58 -7.02
CA GLN A 83 -18.36 -5.99 -6.03
C GLN A 83 -17.61 -5.49 -4.79
N CYS A 84 -16.40 -6.00 -4.50
CA CYS A 84 -15.64 -5.64 -3.33
C CYS A 84 -14.92 -4.30 -3.52
N LYS A 85 -15.08 -3.41 -2.55
CA LYS A 85 -14.34 -2.14 -2.52
C LYS A 85 -12.89 -2.37 -2.05
N GLU A 86 -11.97 -1.48 -2.40
CA GLU A 86 -10.57 -1.54 -1.92
C GLU A 86 -10.47 -1.64 -0.39
N ALA A 87 -11.39 -0.98 0.34
CA ALA A 87 -11.43 -1.06 1.79
C ALA A 87 -11.73 -2.47 2.32
N GLU A 88 -12.50 -3.26 1.58
CA GLU A 88 -12.86 -4.65 1.91
C GLU A 88 -11.74 -5.61 1.52
N THR A 89 -11.16 -5.44 0.33
CA THR A 89 -10.02 -6.25 -0.14
C THR A 89 -8.71 -5.97 0.61
N THR A 90 -8.68 -4.91 1.41
CA THR A 90 -7.58 -4.53 2.29
C THR A 90 -8.02 -4.35 3.74
N LYS A 91 -9.02 -5.15 4.18
CA LYS A 91 -9.58 -5.09 5.54
C LYS A 91 -8.48 -5.22 6.60
N HIS A 92 -8.70 -4.62 7.78
CA HIS A 92 -7.83 -4.66 8.98
C HIS A 92 -6.33 -4.89 8.71
N VAL A 93 -5.69 -5.91 9.31
CA VAL A 93 -4.23 -6.13 9.24
C VAL A 93 -3.70 -6.48 7.84
N HIS A 94 -4.56 -6.81 6.87
CA HIS A 94 -4.11 -7.02 5.50
C HIS A 94 -3.45 -5.78 4.87
N ARG A 95 -3.75 -4.58 5.36
CA ARG A 95 -3.15 -3.31 4.93
C ARG A 95 -2.03 -2.79 5.83
N LEU A 96 -1.52 -3.55 6.79
CA LEU A 96 -0.43 -3.08 7.67
C LEU A 96 0.80 -2.66 6.88
N HIS A 97 1.11 -3.36 5.81
CA HIS A 97 2.19 -3.02 4.90
C HIS A 97 1.77 -3.24 3.43
N PRO A 98 2.11 -2.33 2.51
CA PRO A 98 1.88 -2.54 1.07
C PRO A 98 2.71 -3.72 0.56
N TYR A 99 2.06 -4.61 -0.17
CA TYR A 99 2.69 -5.76 -0.81
C TYR A 99 2.03 -6.03 -2.17
N LYS A 100 2.82 -6.07 -3.23
CA LYS A 100 2.33 -6.41 -4.58
C LYS A 100 2.23 -7.93 -4.73
N GLY A 101 1.27 -8.39 -5.53
CA GLY A 101 1.13 -9.81 -5.83
C GLY A 101 0.55 -10.67 -4.71
N LYS A 102 -0.12 -10.07 -3.71
CA LYS A 102 -0.86 -10.83 -2.70
C LYS A 102 -2.28 -11.14 -3.16
N PHE A 103 -2.81 -12.24 -2.66
CA PHE A 103 -4.24 -12.50 -2.72
C PHE A 103 -5.06 -11.40 -2.03
N ILE A 104 -6.28 -11.21 -2.48
CA ILE A 104 -7.30 -10.53 -1.66
C ILE A 104 -7.82 -11.51 -0.61
N PRO A 105 -8.19 -11.03 0.60
CA PRO A 105 -8.69 -11.88 1.67
C PRO A 105 -9.90 -12.74 1.26
N GLN A 106 -10.80 -12.19 0.45
CA GLN A 106 -12.01 -12.85 -0.01
C GLN A 106 -11.73 -14.10 -0.85
N LEU A 107 -10.65 -14.08 -1.66
CA LEU A 107 -10.26 -15.25 -2.43
C LEU A 107 -9.80 -16.38 -1.51
N VAL A 108 -8.99 -16.05 -0.50
CA VAL A 108 -8.53 -17.03 0.50
C VAL A 108 -9.71 -17.56 1.30
N GLU A 109 -10.61 -16.66 1.74
CA GLU A 109 -11.82 -17.02 2.49
C GLU A 109 -12.70 -17.99 1.71
N TYR A 110 -12.93 -17.74 0.41
CA TYR A 110 -13.70 -18.63 -0.46
C TYR A 110 -13.20 -20.07 -0.46
N PHE A 111 -11.88 -20.28 -0.54
CA PHE A 111 -11.35 -21.64 -0.57
C PHE A 111 -11.21 -22.29 0.82
N LEU A 112 -11.07 -21.48 1.88
CA LEU A 112 -10.88 -22.00 3.23
C LEU A 112 -12.17 -22.16 4.03
N ASP A 113 -13.24 -21.42 3.69
CA ASP A 113 -14.52 -21.51 4.41
C ASP A 113 -15.29 -22.82 4.11
N ASP A 114 -16.34 -23.05 4.84
CA ASP A 114 -17.20 -24.24 4.74
C ASP A 114 -18.39 -24.07 3.75
N LYS A 115 -18.47 -22.94 3.03
CA LYS A 115 -19.51 -22.69 2.05
C LYS A 115 -19.21 -23.40 0.75
N THR A 116 -20.25 -23.91 0.10
CA THR A 116 -20.16 -24.55 -1.21
C THR A 116 -21.04 -23.81 -2.22
N ASP A 117 -20.71 -23.91 -3.49
CA ASP A 117 -21.46 -23.40 -4.63
C ASP A 117 -21.31 -24.35 -5.84
N GLU A 118 -21.73 -23.91 -7.03
CA GLU A 118 -21.66 -24.73 -8.25
C GLU A 118 -20.22 -25.05 -8.71
N PHE A 119 -19.22 -24.26 -8.27
CA PHE A 119 -17.79 -24.45 -8.61
C PHE A 119 -17.01 -25.07 -7.45
N LYS A 120 -17.29 -24.68 -6.21
CA LYS A 120 -16.75 -25.26 -4.99
C LYS A 120 -17.76 -26.27 -4.42
N THR A 121 -17.72 -27.49 -4.91
CA THR A 121 -18.71 -28.53 -4.59
C THR A 121 -18.48 -29.23 -3.25
N GLU A 122 -17.30 -29.01 -2.62
CA GLU A 122 -16.96 -29.61 -1.33
C GLU A 122 -16.19 -28.63 -0.42
N THR A 123 -16.23 -28.88 0.87
CA THR A 123 -15.44 -28.17 1.88
C THR A 123 -14.07 -28.78 2.00
N TYR A 124 -13.02 -28.02 1.65
CA TYR A 124 -11.63 -28.52 1.64
C TYR A 124 -11.03 -28.56 3.03
N PHE A 125 -11.40 -27.61 3.91
CA PHE A 125 -10.80 -27.41 5.24
C PHE A 125 -11.89 -27.23 6.30
N LYS A 126 -11.54 -27.57 7.55
CA LYS A 126 -12.40 -27.44 8.74
C LYS A 126 -11.73 -26.62 9.83
N LYS A 127 -12.50 -26.08 10.76
CA LYS A 127 -11.97 -25.47 11.97
C LYS A 127 -11.01 -26.41 12.70
N GLY A 128 -9.85 -25.91 13.08
CA GLY A 128 -8.77 -26.67 13.70
C GLY A 128 -7.79 -27.32 12.71
N ASP A 129 -8.08 -27.41 11.44
CA ASP A 129 -7.13 -27.93 10.43
C ASP A 129 -5.87 -27.05 10.35
N ILE A 130 -4.75 -27.67 9.91
CA ILE A 130 -3.47 -27.00 9.71
C ILE A 130 -3.24 -26.82 8.20
N ILE A 131 -3.08 -25.57 7.79
CA ILE A 131 -2.86 -25.17 6.39
C ILE A 131 -1.39 -24.77 6.22
N LEU A 132 -0.78 -25.21 5.11
CA LEU A 132 0.56 -24.78 4.72
C LEU A 132 0.46 -23.79 3.54
N ASP A 133 1.17 -22.66 3.66
CA ASP A 133 1.38 -21.71 2.56
C ASP A 133 2.88 -21.57 2.28
N PRO A 134 3.45 -22.33 1.32
CA PRO A 134 4.88 -22.34 1.01
C PRO A 134 5.40 -21.04 0.38
N PHE A 135 4.52 -20.12 -0.01
CA PHE A 135 4.84 -18.80 -0.59
C PHE A 135 4.04 -17.70 0.08
N SER A 136 4.16 -17.62 1.40
CA SER A 136 3.27 -16.86 2.27
C SER A 136 3.25 -15.34 2.02
N GLY A 137 4.32 -14.80 1.43
CA GLY A 137 4.45 -13.37 1.17
C GLY A 137 4.17 -12.56 2.44
N SER A 138 3.20 -11.68 2.36
CA SER A 138 2.79 -10.87 3.51
C SER A 138 1.76 -11.53 4.44
N GLY A 139 1.54 -12.85 4.34
CA GLY A 139 0.73 -13.64 5.29
C GLY A 139 -0.78 -13.49 5.13
N THR A 140 -1.32 -13.41 3.92
CA THR A 140 -2.79 -13.35 3.73
C THR A 140 -3.47 -14.63 4.16
N THR A 141 -2.91 -15.78 3.80
CA THR A 141 -3.40 -17.10 4.22
C THR A 141 -3.37 -17.25 5.74
N LEU A 142 -2.30 -16.80 6.42
CA LEU A 142 -2.19 -16.86 7.88
C LEU A 142 -3.32 -16.07 8.56
N VAL A 143 -3.60 -14.86 8.08
CA VAL A 143 -4.63 -13.98 8.66
C VAL A 143 -6.02 -14.60 8.47
N GLN A 144 -6.35 -15.05 7.26
CA GLN A 144 -7.67 -15.65 7.00
C GLN A 144 -7.87 -16.97 7.73
N SER A 145 -6.84 -17.82 7.83
CA SER A 145 -6.90 -19.04 8.65
C SER A 145 -7.20 -18.71 10.11
N CYS A 146 -6.56 -17.64 10.65
CA CYS A 146 -6.84 -17.19 12.02
C CYS A 146 -8.29 -16.76 12.22
N GLU A 147 -8.89 -16.02 11.25
CA GLU A 147 -10.28 -15.60 11.33
C GLU A 147 -11.24 -16.81 11.26
N LEU A 148 -10.94 -17.78 10.41
CA LEU A 148 -11.78 -18.95 10.15
C LEU A 148 -11.59 -20.08 11.21
N GLY A 149 -10.71 -19.90 12.19
CA GLY A 149 -10.50 -20.89 13.25
C GLY A 149 -9.60 -22.06 12.85
N MET A 150 -8.67 -21.83 11.92
CA MET A 150 -7.69 -22.81 11.45
C MET A 150 -6.28 -22.41 11.86
N HIS A 151 -5.41 -23.40 11.99
CA HIS A 151 -3.98 -23.18 12.16
C HIS A 151 -3.31 -22.95 10.80
N ALA A 152 -2.20 -22.22 10.76
CA ALA A 152 -1.50 -22.02 9.50
C ALA A 152 0.01 -21.86 9.68
N ILE A 153 0.76 -22.50 8.78
CA ILE A 153 2.21 -22.39 8.67
C ILE A 153 2.49 -21.71 7.33
N GLY A 154 3.13 -20.54 7.35
CA GLY A 154 3.64 -19.87 6.17
C GLY A 154 5.14 -20.10 6.04
N ILE A 155 5.66 -20.09 4.81
CA ILE A 155 7.08 -20.08 4.50
C ILE A 155 7.35 -18.93 3.51
N ASP A 156 8.42 -18.19 3.73
CA ASP A 156 8.88 -17.17 2.78
C ASP A 156 10.40 -17.04 2.85
N VAL A 157 11.06 -16.87 1.70
CA VAL A 157 12.51 -16.66 1.64
C VAL A 157 12.91 -15.29 2.19
N SER A 158 12.01 -14.31 2.11
CA SER A 158 12.22 -12.95 2.59
C SER A 158 12.00 -12.85 4.09
N VAL A 159 13.05 -12.54 4.83
CA VAL A 159 13.00 -12.24 6.26
C VAL A 159 11.98 -11.12 6.55
N PHE A 160 11.90 -10.12 5.67
CA PHE A 160 11.00 -9.00 5.84
C PHE A 160 9.53 -9.39 5.60
N ASN A 161 9.23 -10.23 4.62
CA ASN A 161 7.88 -10.75 4.40
C ASN A 161 7.42 -11.59 5.60
N ALA A 162 8.26 -12.49 6.07
CA ALA A 162 7.97 -13.28 7.26
C ALA A 162 7.77 -12.41 8.50
N LEU A 163 8.53 -11.33 8.66
CA LEU A 163 8.31 -10.33 9.71
C LEU A 163 6.92 -9.70 9.61
N ILE A 164 6.52 -9.25 8.42
CA ILE A 164 5.18 -8.67 8.20
C ILE A 164 4.09 -9.70 8.50
N GLY A 165 4.22 -10.93 7.99
CA GLY A 165 3.26 -12.02 8.23
C GLY A 165 3.07 -12.31 9.72
N ASN A 166 4.17 -12.49 10.43
CA ASN A 166 4.15 -12.73 11.88
C ASN A 166 3.56 -11.54 12.65
N CYS A 167 3.91 -10.30 12.28
CA CYS A 167 3.34 -9.11 12.90
C CYS A 167 1.83 -9.00 12.73
N LYS A 168 1.28 -9.43 11.59
CA LYS A 168 -0.17 -9.41 11.35
C LYS A 168 -0.94 -10.34 12.26
N VAL A 169 -0.37 -11.52 12.57
CA VAL A 169 -1.05 -12.58 13.34
C VAL A 169 -0.65 -12.61 14.81
N ALA A 170 0.34 -11.86 15.23
CA ALA A 170 0.73 -11.78 16.64
C ALA A 170 -0.38 -11.12 17.49
N LYS A 171 -0.43 -11.50 18.77
CA LYS A 171 -1.33 -10.91 19.77
C LYS A 171 -0.61 -9.82 20.53
N TYR A 172 -1.19 -8.63 20.56
CA TYR A 172 -0.58 -7.46 21.19
C TYR A 172 -1.37 -6.99 22.41
N ASN A 173 -0.66 -6.52 23.44
CA ASN A 173 -1.25 -5.56 24.37
C ASN A 173 -1.26 -4.17 23.69
N LEU A 174 -2.43 -3.77 23.21
CA LEU A 174 -2.58 -2.53 22.45
C LEU A 174 -2.24 -1.28 23.27
N VAL A 175 -2.41 -1.32 24.61
CA VAL A 175 -2.02 -0.21 25.49
C VAL A 175 -0.50 -0.01 25.45
N ASN A 176 0.26 -1.12 25.53
CA ASN A 176 1.71 -1.06 25.46
C ASN A 176 2.20 -0.56 24.09
N VAL A 177 1.60 -1.04 23.00
CA VAL A 177 1.93 -0.57 21.66
C VAL A 177 1.68 0.94 21.53
N GLN A 178 0.52 1.41 22.01
CA GLN A 178 0.17 2.84 21.97
C GLN A 178 1.12 3.69 22.84
N ALA A 179 1.52 3.21 24.00
CA ALA A 179 2.46 3.91 24.89
C ALA A 179 3.82 4.14 24.18
N GLU A 180 4.39 3.09 23.57
CA GLU A 180 5.64 3.19 22.84
C GLU A 180 5.52 4.11 21.61
N ILE A 181 4.42 4.04 20.87
CA ILE A 181 4.14 4.95 19.75
C ILE A 181 4.09 6.41 20.24
N ASN A 182 3.40 6.68 21.35
CA ASN A 182 3.30 8.03 21.91
C ASN A 182 4.67 8.56 22.35
N HIS A 183 5.47 7.72 22.99
CA HIS A 183 6.82 8.03 23.42
C HIS A 183 7.68 8.45 22.21
N ILE A 184 7.76 7.59 21.18
CA ILE A 184 8.55 7.87 19.97
C ILE A 184 8.03 9.09 19.23
N THR A 185 6.71 9.26 19.11
CA THR A 185 6.11 10.42 18.43
C THR A 185 6.48 11.72 19.15
N LYS A 186 6.43 11.73 20.49
CA LYS A 186 6.84 12.88 21.29
C LYS A 186 8.33 13.19 21.07
N ALA A 187 9.19 12.19 21.18
CA ALA A 187 10.62 12.33 20.97
C ALA A 187 10.96 12.83 19.55
N LEU A 188 10.28 12.31 18.51
CA LEU A 188 10.45 12.80 17.14
C LEU A 188 10.04 14.27 16.97
N ARG A 189 8.95 14.68 17.57
CA ARG A 189 8.53 16.09 17.55
C ARG A 189 9.56 17.01 18.23
N GLU A 190 10.08 16.60 19.39
CA GLU A 190 11.14 17.31 20.10
C GLU A 190 12.43 17.38 19.27
N PHE A 191 12.80 16.28 18.62
CA PHE A 191 13.93 16.25 17.68
C PHE A 191 13.77 17.28 16.56
N LEU A 192 12.58 17.35 15.96
CA LEU A 192 12.28 18.25 14.84
C LEU A 192 12.27 19.75 15.24
N THR A 193 11.98 20.10 16.48
CA THR A 193 12.01 21.53 16.93
C THR A 193 13.40 22.13 16.88
N ASN A 194 14.46 21.31 16.90
CA ASN A 194 15.83 21.77 16.79
C ASN A 194 16.25 22.17 15.36
N PHE A 195 15.38 21.93 14.37
CA PHE A 195 15.68 22.23 12.97
C PHE A 195 14.74 23.31 12.42
N ARG A 196 15.27 24.23 11.62
CA ARG A 196 14.48 25.24 10.88
C ARG A 196 13.59 24.64 9.77
N MET A 197 13.48 23.32 9.73
CA MET A 197 12.74 22.60 8.69
C MET A 197 11.25 22.90 8.72
N LEU A 198 10.65 23.05 9.92
CA LEU A 198 9.22 23.36 10.06
C LEU A 198 8.89 24.76 9.52
N GLU A 199 9.77 25.73 9.77
CA GLU A 199 9.62 27.09 9.23
C GLU A 199 9.75 27.10 7.70
N PHE A 200 10.76 26.40 7.18
CA PHE A 200 10.96 26.23 5.74
C PHE A 200 9.74 25.60 5.09
N GLU A 201 9.25 24.49 5.63
CA GLU A 201 8.08 23.78 5.08
C GLU A 201 6.82 24.65 5.13
N GLY A 202 6.62 25.42 6.21
CA GLY A 202 5.53 26.37 6.33
C GLY A 202 5.58 27.45 5.24
N LYS A 203 6.74 28.10 5.05
CA LYS A 203 6.94 29.11 3.99
C LYS A 203 6.80 28.56 2.59
N LEU A 204 7.28 27.34 2.35
CA LEU A 204 7.12 26.67 1.07
C LEU A 204 5.64 26.35 0.78
N LEU A 205 4.88 25.92 1.80
CA LEU A 205 3.45 25.64 1.66
C LEU A 205 2.65 26.90 1.37
N GLU A 206 2.95 28.04 2.03
CA GLU A 206 2.36 29.34 1.72
C GLU A 206 2.60 29.73 0.25
N ALA A 207 3.86 29.71 -0.19
CA ALA A 207 4.20 30.04 -1.57
C ALA A 207 3.55 29.10 -2.60
N LEU A 208 3.50 27.80 -2.31
CA LEU A 208 2.83 26.82 -3.16
C LEU A 208 1.32 27.05 -3.20
N TYR A 209 0.71 27.43 -2.09
CA TYR A 209 -0.73 27.71 -2.03
C TYR A 209 -1.09 28.89 -2.94
N GLU A 210 -0.37 30.01 -2.79
CA GLU A 210 -0.57 31.20 -3.64
C GLU A 210 -0.36 30.88 -5.11
N PHE A 211 0.76 30.29 -5.46
CA PHE A 211 1.09 29.95 -6.84
C PHE A 211 0.09 28.97 -7.47
N ASN A 212 -0.30 27.93 -6.74
CA ASN A 212 -1.25 26.95 -7.27
C ASN A 212 -2.67 27.51 -7.41
N ASN A 213 -3.09 28.43 -6.55
CA ASN A 213 -4.38 29.10 -6.69
C ASN A 213 -4.42 30.01 -7.93
N GLU A 214 -3.31 30.64 -8.26
CA GLU A 214 -3.19 31.50 -9.44
C GLU A 214 -3.17 30.69 -10.75
N TYR A 215 -2.29 29.69 -10.83
CA TYR A 215 -2.02 28.98 -12.09
C TYR A 215 -2.77 27.67 -12.27
N PHE A 216 -3.24 27.06 -11.21
CA PHE A 216 -3.93 25.75 -11.20
C PHE A 216 -5.24 25.78 -10.39
N PRO A 217 -6.13 26.77 -10.62
CA PRO A 217 -7.38 26.88 -9.85
C PRO A 217 -8.25 25.65 -10.02
N VAL A 218 -8.73 25.10 -8.89
CA VAL A 218 -9.58 23.90 -8.86
C VAL A 218 -11.05 24.34 -8.70
N PRO A 219 -12.00 23.78 -9.47
CA PRO A 219 -11.88 22.66 -10.44
C PRO A 219 -11.52 23.09 -11.87
N GLU A 220 -11.46 24.38 -12.14
CA GLU A 220 -11.40 25.00 -13.47
C GLU A 220 -10.24 24.47 -14.34
N TYR A 221 -9.02 24.45 -13.78
CA TYR A 221 -7.84 23.96 -14.48
C TYR A 221 -8.02 22.52 -14.99
N LYS A 222 -8.49 21.61 -14.12
CA LYS A 222 -8.68 20.20 -14.50
C LYS A 222 -9.79 20.00 -15.50
N TYR A 223 -10.82 20.84 -15.46
CA TYR A 223 -11.89 20.79 -16.44
C TYR A 223 -11.35 21.20 -17.82
N ARG A 224 -10.64 22.32 -17.92
CA ARG A 224 -10.03 22.81 -19.16
C ARG A 224 -9.02 21.83 -19.78
N LEU A 225 -8.23 21.15 -18.93
CA LEU A 225 -7.36 20.05 -19.35
C LEU A 225 -8.16 18.95 -20.08
N ARG A 226 -9.30 18.55 -19.52
CA ARG A 226 -10.12 17.47 -20.12
C ARG A 226 -10.82 17.87 -21.39
N GLN A 227 -11.07 19.16 -21.57
CA GLN A 227 -11.60 19.68 -22.82
C GLN A 227 -10.52 19.83 -23.91
N GLY A 228 -9.26 19.57 -23.58
CA GLY A 228 -8.15 19.76 -24.52
C GLY A 228 -7.75 21.22 -24.76
N GLU A 229 -8.26 22.16 -23.93
CA GLU A 229 -7.95 23.59 -24.05
C GLU A 229 -6.52 23.93 -23.58
N ILE A 230 -5.90 23.05 -22.80
CA ILE A 230 -4.57 23.23 -22.24
C ILE A 230 -3.73 21.99 -22.57
N ASN A 231 -2.54 22.21 -23.12
CA ASN A 231 -1.52 21.16 -23.23
C ASN A 231 -0.87 20.95 -21.84
N GLU A 232 -1.26 19.89 -21.15
CA GLU A 232 -0.83 19.61 -19.78
C GLU A 232 0.70 19.55 -19.61
N ALA A 233 1.38 18.85 -20.50
CA ALA A 233 2.82 18.65 -20.43
C ALA A 233 3.59 19.97 -20.57
N GLN A 234 3.21 20.77 -21.56
CA GLN A 234 3.85 22.06 -21.82
C GLN A 234 3.57 23.06 -20.70
N TYR A 235 2.31 23.22 -20.32
CA TYR A 235 1.89 24.16 -19.26
C TYR A 235 2.49 23.79 -17.91
N GLY A 236 2.43 22.49 -17.54
CA GLY A 236 3.00 21.96 -16.31
C GLY A 236 4.50 22.24 -16.22
N THR A 237 5.27 21.97 -17.29
CA THR A 237 6.71 22.23 -17.35
C THR A 237 7.03 23.73 -17.27
N GLU A 238 6.26 24.59 -17.93
CA GLU A 238 6.43 26.05 -17.86
C GLU A 238 6.26 26.56 -16.43
N LYS A 239 5.18 26.17 -15.76
CA LYS A 239 4.87 26.60 -14.39
C LYS A 239 5.82 26.00 -13.36
N GLU A 240 6.29 24.78 -13.57
CA GLU A 240 7.35 24.18 -12.76
C GLU A 240 8.63 25.04 -12.81
N LYS A 241 9.07 25.41 -14.01
CA LYS A 241 10.23 26.29 -14.19
C LYS A 241 10.01 27.67 -13.54
N ALA A 242 8.79 28.21 -13.62
CA ALA A 242 8.44 29.51 -13.03
C ALA A 242 8.47 29.48 -11.48
N PHE A 243 8.12 28.35 -10.85
CA PHE A 243 8.15 28.20 -9.40
C PHE A 243 9.56 27.91 -8.85
N LEU A 244 10.43 27.29 -9.62
CA LEU A 244 11.75 26.83 -9.19
C LEU A 244 12.64 27.93 -8.56
N PRO A 245 12.68 29.20 -9.03
CA PRO A 245 13.41 30.27 -8.37
C PRO A 245 12.92 30.54 -6.94
N ILE A 246 11.61 30.52 -6.70
CA ILE A 246 10.97 30.71 -5.37
C ILE A 246 11.45 29.59 -4.44
N TYR A 247 11.35 28.35 -4.90
CA TYR A 247 11.84 27.18 -4.16
C TYR A 247 13.32 27.30 -3.81
N ASN A 248 14.16 27.58 -4.78
CA ASN A 248 15.62 27.69 -4.59
C ASN A 248 16.00 28.83 -3.63
N LYS A 249 15.26 29.95 -3.63
CA LYS A 249 15.46 31.03 -2.67
C LYS A 249 15.19 30.55 -1.24
N LEU A 250 14.08 29.84 -1.01
CA LEU A 250 13.74 29.28 0.30
C LEU A 250 14.79 28.24 0.76
N VAL A 251 15.21 27.32 -0.11
CA VAL A 251 16.24 26.31 0.19
C VAL A 251 17.52 26.99 0.68
N ARG A 252 17.98 28.05 0.01
CA ARG A 252 19.18 28.79 0.42
C ARG A 252 18.97 29.54 1.74
N GLN A 253 17.82 30.22 1.89
CA GLN A 253 17.50 31.02 3.09
C GLN A 253 17.50 30.18 4.36
N TYR A 254 17.02 28.93 4.26
CA TYR A 254 16.92 28.00 5.38
C TYR A 254 18.08 27.00 5.46
N ASN A 255 19.02 27.09 4.52
CA ASN A 255 20.20 26.20 4.43
C ASN A 255 19.81 24.71 4.39
N ILE A 256 18.81 24.36 3.54
CA ILE A 256 18.30 22.99 3.45
C ILE A 256 19.23 22.13 2.60
N LYS A 257 19.74 21.03 3.18
CA LYS A 257 20.55 20.04 2.48
C LYS A 257 19.65 19.00 1.82
N LEU A 258 19.49 19.11 0.50
CA LEU A 258 18.55 18.30 -0.28
C LEU A 258 19.05 16.89 -0.60
N ARG A 259 20.36 16.69 -0.64
CA ARG A 259 20.99 15.41 -0.97
C ARG A 259 21.96 14.98 0.12
N GLN A 260 22.20 13.70 0.22
CA GLN A 260 23.27 13.16 1.06
C GLN A 260 24.62 13.26 0.36
N ASP A 261 25.70 13.27 1.15
CA ASP A 261 27.06 13.29 0.62
C ASP A 261 27.50 11.93 0.07
N LYS A 262 26.80 10.86 0.50
CA LYS A 262 27.04 9.49 0.07
C LYS A 262 25.78 8.94 -0.60
N ALA A 263 25.94 8.09 -1.60
CA ALA A 263 24.86 7.42 -2.32
C ALA A 263 25.15 5.92 -2.48
N ALA A 264 25.72 5.31 -1.44
CA ALA A 264 26.16 3.92 -1.48
C ALA A 264 25.01 2.93 -1.29
N THR A 265 23.97 3.32 -0.55
CA THR A 265 22.85 2.45 -0.21
C THR A 265 21.52 2.96 -0.81
N PHE A 266 20.49 2.15 -0.71
CA PHE A 266 19.13 2.56 -1.10
C PHE A 266 18.68 3.80 -0.30
N LEU A 267 18.91 3.78 1.00
CA LEU A 267 18.52 4.89 1.88
C LEU A 267 19.29 6.17 1.56
N ASP A 268 20.58 6.07 1.22
CA ASP A 268 21.38 7.22 0.84
C ASP A 268 20.90 7.84 -0.49
N LYS A 269 20.48 7.02 -1.44
CA LYS A 269 20.00 7.50 -2.75
C LYS A 269 18.62 8.13 -2.68
N TRP A 270 17.67 7.51 -1.93
CA TRP A 270 16.26 7.83 -2.04
C TRP A 270 15.69 8.73 -0.93
N TYR A 271 16.52 9.17 0.01
CA TYR A 271 16.10 10.06 1.09
C TYR A 271 17.05 11.26 1.18
N SER A 272 16.48 12.45 1.40
CA SER A 272 17.28 13.62 1.71
C SER A 272 17.96 13.49 3.08
N GLN A 273 19.01 14.26 3.33
CA GLN A 273 19.82 14.16 4.54
C GLN A 273 18.98 14.22 5.82
N HIS A 274 18.11 15.23 5.95
CA HIS A 274 17.28 15.40 7.14
C HIS A 274 16.24 14.28 7.31
N ILE A 275 15.66 13.75 6.23
CA ILE A 275 14.78 12.57 6.29
C ILE A 275 15.56 11.36 6.80
N ARG A 276 16.79 11.18 6.36
CA ARG A 276 17.66 10.10 6.83
C ARG A 276 17.94 10.20 8.33
N GLU A 277 18.22 11.41 8.82
CA GLU A 277 18.43 11.69 10.24
C GLU A 277 17.17 11.38 11.07
N GLU A 278 15.98 11.77 10.59
CA GLU A 278 14.72 11.43 11.24
C GLU A 278 14.48 9.92 11.28
N ILE A 279 14.77 9.21 10.18
CA ILE A 279 14.65 7.74 10.11
C ILE A 279 15.57 7.07 11.13
N GLU A 280 16.83 7.49 11.19
CA GLU A 280 17.82 6.96 12.13
C GLU A 280 17.42 7.24 13.58
N PHE A 281 16.94 8.46 13.85
CA PHE A 281 16.45 8.84 15.16
C PHE A 281 15.33 7.89 15.61
N VAL A 282 14.26 7.74 14.81
CA VAL A 282 13.13 6.86 15.15
C VAL A 282 13.57 5.41 15.26
N PHE A 283 14.46 4.95 14.39
CA PHE A 283 14.97 3.57 14.46
C PHE A 283 15.78 3.32 15.73
N ASN A 284 16.56 4.30 16.20
CA ASN A 284 17.27 4.19 17.46
C ASN A 284 16.33 4.18 18.67
N GLU A 285 15.23 4.93 18.65
CA GLU A 285 14.19 4.83 19.69
C GLU A 285 13.52 3.45 19.67
N ILE A 286 13.22 2.89 18.50
CA ILE A 286 12.66 1.54 18.37
C ILE A 286 13.61 0.49 18.96
N LYS A 287 14.92 0.61 18.78
CA LYS A 287 15.91 -0.34 19.34
C LYS A 287 15.84 -0.43 20.87
N LYS A 288 15.43 0.63 21.56
CA LYS A 288 15.32 0.68 23.03
C LYS A 288 14.11 -0.09 23.56
N ILE A 289 13.10 -0.40 22.72
CA ILE A 289 11.90 -1.14 23.14
C ILE A 289 12.28 -2.52 23.64
N LYS A 290 11.85 -2.86 24.86
CA LYS A 290 12.16 -4.15 25.48
C LYS A 290 11.29 -5.29 24.96
N ASN A 291 9.99 -5.03 24.76
CA ASN A 291 9.07 -6.04 24.25
C ASN A 291 9.33 -6.32 22.77
N VAL A 292 9.75 -7.54 22.46
CA VAL A 292 10.19 -7.95 21.12
C VAL A 292 9.08 -7.84 20.09
N ASP A 293 7.84 -8.20 20.41
CA ASP A 293 6.72 -8.18 19.47
C ASP A 293 6.28 -6.75 19.18
N VAL A 294 6.23 -5.90 20.22
CA VAL A 294 5.99 -4.46 20.07
C VAL A 294 7.09 -3.81 19.22
N LYS A 295 8.36 -4.14 19.50
CA LYS A 295 9.50 -3.68 18.68
C LYS A 295 9.33 -4.04 17.21
N LYS A 296 9.00 -5.29 16.89
CA LYS A 296 8.77 -5.76 15.51
C LYS A 296 7.62 -5.02 14.85
N MET A 297 6.49 -4.86 15.54
CA MET A 297 5.33 -4.15 15.00
C MET A 297 5.67 -2.68 14.68
N ILE A 298 6.34 -1.98 15.60
CA ILE A 298 6.72 -0.57 15.39
C ILE A 298 7.78 -0.46 14.29
N SER A 299 8.67 -1.44 14.13
CA SER A 299 9.58 -1.51 12.97
C SER A 299 8.82 -1.64 11.65
N VAL A 300 7.74 -2.45 11.59
CA VAL A 300 6.86 -2.53 10.40
C VAL A 300 6.17 -1.19 10.13
N ILE A 301 5.74 -0.45 11.17
CA ILE A 301 5.21 0.91 11.00
C ILE A 301 6.26 1.85 10.41
N LEU A 302 7.49 1.82 10.93
CA LEU A 302 8.58 2.65 10.41
C LEU A 302 8.86 2.29 8.94
N SER A 303 8.96 1.03 8.59
CA SER A 303 9.19 0.61 7.20
C SER A 303 8.09 1.10 6.25
N ARG A 304 6.82 1.06 6.68
CA ARG A 304 5.70 1.62 5.92
C ARG A 304 5.80 3.14 5.78
N THR A 305 6.25 3.82 6.84
CA THR A 305 6.46 5.28 6.86
C THR A 305 7.52 5.67 5.86
N ILE A 306 8.70 5.08 5.93
CA ILE A 306 9.82 5.43 5.06
C ILE A 306 9.51 5.10 3.60
N ARG A 307 8.76 4.02 3.32
CA ARG A 307 8.31 3.73 1.96
C ARG A 307 7.57 4.90 1.32
N SER A 308 6.81 5.65 2.09
CA SER A 308 6.05 6.82 1.61
C SER A 308 6.87 8.11 1.59
N CYS A 309 8.04 8.12 2.23
CA CYS A 309 8.89 9.30 2.36
C CYS A 309 10.08 9.34 1.37
N ARG A 310 10.12 8.43 0.42
CA ARG A 310 11.13 8.43 -0.64
C ARG A 310 11.05 9.70 -1.49
N ALA A 311 12.20 10.18 -1.94
CA ALA A 311 12.31 11.35 -2.81
C ALA A 311 11.82 11.01 -4.23
N THR A 312 10.51 10.84 -4.39
CA THR A 312 9.86 10.48 -5.66
C THR A 312 8.66 11.37 -5.94
N THR A 313 8.20 11.40 -7.19
CA THR A 313 6.91 12.00 -7.54
C THR A 313 5.75 11.10 -7.12
N HIS A 314 4.54 11.64 -7.08
CA HIS A 314 3.35 10.84 -6.83
C HIS A 314 3.04 9.82 -7.95
N ALA A 315 3.58 10.02 -9.14
CA ALA A 315 3.42 9.11 -10.27
C ALA A 315 4.46 7.96 -10.23
N ASP A 316 5.62 8.20 -9.60
CA ASP A 316 6.77 7.30 -9.63
C ASP A 316 6.95 6.45 -8.37
N LEU A 317 5.93 6.32 -7.54
CA LEU A 317 5.99 5.52 -6.30
C LEU A 317 6.32 4.03 -6.54
N ALA A 318 6.07 3.52 -7.73
CA ALA A 318 6.25 2.12 -8.09
C ALA A 318 7.55 1.82 -8.84
N THR A 319 8.03 2.75 -9.66
CA THR A 319 9.15 2.53 -10.61
C THR A 319 10.49 3.07 -10.13
N LEU A 320 10.50 4.12 -9.31
CA LEU A 320 11.70 4.72 -8.75
C LEU A 320 12.75 5.09 -9.82
N LEU A 321 12.38 5.98 -10.74
CA LEU A 321 13.25 6.37 -11.85
C LEU A 321 14.46 7.17 -11.37
N GLU A 322 14.22 8.36 -10.78
CA GLU A 322 15.27 9.24 -10.24
C GLU A 322 14.79 9.98 -8.98
N PRO A 323 15.70 10.27 -8.02
CA PRO A 323 15.34 11.04 -6.84
C PRO A 323 14.92 12.48 -7.17
N ILE A 324 13.77 12.90 -6.67
CA ILE A 324 13.24 14.25 -6.83
C ILE A 324 13.55 15.07 -5.58
N THR A 325 14.36 16.10 -5.75
CA THR A 325 14.80 16.99 -4.66
C THR A 325 14.25 18.42 -4.77
N ALA A 326 13.52 18.72 -5.86
CA ALA A 326 12.86 20.01 -6.09
C ALA A 326 11.35 19.86 -6.22
N THR A 327 10.65 20.99 -6.23
CA THR A 327 9.23 21.03 -6.57
C THR A 327 9.02 20.63 -8.02
N TYR A 328 7.89 19.97 -8.30
CA TYR A 328 7.59 19.40 -9.62
C TYR A 328 6.10 19.52 -9.95
N TYR A 329 5.78 19.60 -11.23
CA TYR A 329 4.40 19.48 -11.68
C TYR A 329 3.91 18.03 -11.48
N CYS A 330 2.75 17.87 -10.85
CA CYS A 330 2.14 16.57 -10.60
C CYS A 330 0.83 16.43 -11.41
N ALA A 331 0.84 15.68 -12.50
CA ALA A 331 -0.35 15.43 -13.32
C ALA A 331 -1.50 14.80 -12.52
N LYS A 332 -1.19 13.90 -11.57
CA LYS A 332 -2.19 13.30 -10.67
C LYS A 332 -2.96 14.36 -9.86
N HIS A 333 -2.26 15.38 -9.35
CA HIS A 333 -2.87 16.45 -8.57
C HIS A 333 -3.24 17.67 -9.40
N GLY A 334 -2.68 17.83 -10.63
CA GLY A 334 -2.87 18.97 -11.52
C GLY A 334 -2.36 20.26 -10.88
N LYS A 335 -1.15 20.24 -10.30
CA LYS A 335 -0.53 21.40 -9.64
C LYS A 335 0.95 21.16 -9.34
N ILE A 336 1.66 22.22 -8.94
CA ILE A 336 3.02 22.08 -8.40
C ILE A 336 2.96 21.41 -7.02
N CYS A 337 3.72 20.33 -6.87
CA CYS A 337 3.89 19.59 -5.63
C CYS A 337 5.31 19.72 -5.11
N LYS A 338 5.51 19.45 -3.83
CA LYS A 338 6.82 19.45 -3.18
C LYS A 338 7.30 18.05 -2.85
N PRO A 339 8.61 17.82 -2.75
CA PRO A 339 9.15 16.62 -2.10
C PRO A 339 8.68 16.52 -0.64
N ILE A 340 8.89 15.37 -0.04
CA ILE A 340 8.66 15.18 1.38
C ILE A 340 9.87 15.70 2.16
N PHE A 341 9.61 16.45 3.23
CA PHE A 341 10.64 17.07 4.07
C PHE A 341 10.64 16.58 5.51
N SER A 342 9.67 15.77 5.93
CA SER A 342 9.66 15.11 7.24
C SER A 342 8.86 13.80 7.18
N ILE A 343 9.27 12.82 7.97
CA ILE A 343 8.52 11.57 8.11
C ILE A 343 7.34 11.72 9.07
N LEU A 344 7.27 12.77 9.88
CA LEU A 344 6.33 12.92 10.99
C LEU A 344 4.88 12.70 10.58
N LYS A 345 4.42 13.36 9.51
CA LYS A 345 3.03 13.23 9.00
C LYS A 345 2.67 11.78 8.65
N TRP A 346 3.59 11.07 7.98
CA TRP A 346 3.36 9.68 7.59
C TRP A 346 3.49 8.73 8.78
N TRP A 347 4.39 9.01 9.70
CA TRP A 347 4.52 8.32 10.98
C TRP A 347 3.21 8.37 11.76
N GLU A 348 2.67 9.56 12.01
CA GLU A 348 1.41 9.76 12.74
C GLU A 348 0.22 9.11 12.02
N THR A 349 0.19 9.20 10.68
CA THR A 349 -0.85 8.58 9.88
C THR A 349 -0.82 7.06 10.01
N TYR A 350 0.35 6.45 9.89
CA TYR A 350 0.46 4.99 9.89
C TYR A 350 0.44 4.37 11.28
N THR A 351 0.89 5.06 12.30
CA THR A 351 0.70 4.63 13.69
C THR A 351 -0.78 4.56 14.04
N LYS A 352 -1.54 5.63 13.75
CA LYS A 352 -2.99 5.69 13.98
C LYS A 352 -3.75 4.63 13.17
N ASP A 353 -3.42 4.47 11.87
CA ASP A 353 -4.04 3.46 11.00
C ASP A 353 -3.74 2.03 11.50
N THR A 354 -2.49 1.76 11.92
CA THR A 354 -2.08 0.46 12.44
C THR A 354 -2.83 0.11 13.72
N MET A 355 -2.91 1.01 14.69
CA MET A 355 -3.65 0.79 15.93
C MET A 355 -5.11 0.45 15.68
N LYS A 356 -5.78 1.19 14.79
CA LYS A 356 -7.17 0.91 14.39
C LYS A 356 -7.31 -0.49 13.78
N ARG A 357 -6.35 -0.91 12.95
CA ARG A 357 -6.37 -2.20 12.25
C ARG A 357 -6.10 -3.37 13.18
N LEU A 358 -5.16 -3.21 14.11
CA LEU A 358 -4.88 -4.21 15.14
C LEU A 358 -6.10 -4.43 16.05
N ALA A 359 -6.73 -3.33 16.51
CA ALA A 359 -7.92 -3.41 17.34
C ALA A 359 -9.12 -4.04 16.59
N HIS A 360 -9.22 -3.85 15.27
CA HIS A 360 -10.25 -4.51 14.47
C HIS A 360 -9.99 -6.01 14.35
N PHE A 361 -8.76 -6.41 14.02
CA PHE A 361 -8.40 -7.82 13.87
C PHE A 361 -8.47 -8.59 15.19
N ASP A 362 -8.13 -7.96 16.31
CA ASP A 362 -8.20 -8.59 17.64
C ASP A 362 -9.61 -9.08 18.02
N LYS A 363 -10.64 -8.46 17.45
CA LYS A 363 -12.06 -8.89 17.60
C LYS A 363 -12.44 -10.08 16.73
N LEU A 364 -11.70 -10.33 15.66
CA LEU A 364 -12.01 -11.36 14.66
C LEU A 364 -11.15 -12.61 14.82
N ARG A 365 -9.99 -12.48 15.46
CA ARG A 365 -9.05 -13.59 15.61
C ARG A 365 -9.59 -14.69 16.52
N THR A 366 -9.23 -15.92 16.21
CA THR A 366 -9.50 -17.11 17.03
C THR A 366 -8.28 -17.54 17.84
N GLN A 367 -8.45 -18.57 18.68
CA GLN A 367 -7.39 -19.16 19.52
C GLN A 367 -6.63 -20.25 18.75
N THR A 368 -6.15 -19.93 17.56
CA THR A 368 -5.38 -20.84 16.70
C THR A 368 -3.95 -20.34 16.52
N PHE A 369 -3.06 -21.24 16.11
CA PHE A 369 -1.65 -20.91 15.88
C PHE A 369 -1.42 -20.50 14.43
N GLN A 370 -0.70 -19.41 14.22
CA GLN A 370 -0.19 -18.99 12.91
C GLN A 370 1.27 -18.61 13.08
N VAL A 371 2.10 -19.03 12.14
CA VAL A 371 3.51 -18.67 12.09
C VAL A 371 3.99 -18.58 10.66
N CYS A 372 4.84 -17.59 10.34
CA CYS A 372 5.61 -17.53 9.11
C CYS A 372 7.07 -17.87 9.41
N LEU A 373 7.56 -18.91 8.76
CA LEU A 373 8.95 -19.37 8.82
C LEU A 373 9.77 -18.68 7.72
N VAL A 374 11.05 -18.47 7.98
CA VAL A 374 11.99 -17.96 6.98
C VAL A 374 12.75 -19.14 6.40
N GLY A 375 12.73 -19.28 5.08
CA GLY A 375 13.48 -20.34 4.40
C GLY A 375 13.03 -20.61 2.99
N ASP A 376 13.79 -21.44 2.30
CA ASP A 376 13.43 -21.97 0.99
C ASP A 376 12.43 -23.12 1.15
N SER A 377 11.23 -22.99 0.59
CA SER A 377 10.14 -23.97 0.72
C SER A 377 10.48 -25.35 0.17
N ARG A 378 11.49 -25.47 -0.68
CA ARG A 378 11.98 -26.75 -1.23
C ARG A 378 12.83 -27.55 -0.25
N THR A 379 13.50 -26.87 0.67
CA THR A 379 14.57 -27.49 1.51
C THR A 379 14.37 -27.31 3.01
N ILE A 380 13.46 -26.43 3.41
CA ILE A 380 13.21 -26.13 4.85
C ILE A 380 12.65 -27.35 5.59
N ASP A 381 13.24 -27.68 6.72
CA ASP A 381 12.63 -28.61 7.68
C ASP A 381 11.58 -27.85 8.51
N VAL A 382 10.33 -27.94 8.05
CA VAL A 382 9.19 -27.20 8.61
C VAL A 382 9.00 -27.51 10.09
N PHE A 383 9.07 -28.77 10.48
CA PHE A 383 8.81 -29.19 11.88
C PHE A 383 9.92 -28.73 12.81
N ARG A 384 11.18 -28.83 12.39
CA ARG A 384 12.33 -28.36 13.15
C ARG A 384 12.27 -26.84 13.35
N GLU A 385 11.99 -26.09 12.30
CA GLU A 385 11.92 -24.60 12.39
C GLU A 385 10.68 -24.15 13.19
N LEU A 386 9.55 -24.85 13.04
CA LEU A 386 8.35 -24.62 13.81
C LEU A 386 8.59 -24.82 15.30
N LYS A 387 9.31 -25.90 15.69
CA LYS A 387 9.66 -26.21 17.07
C LYS A 387 10.50 -25.11 17.72
N LYS A 388 11.42 -24.50 16.97
CA LYS A 388 12.21 -23.34 17.43
C LYS A 388 11.34 -22.11 17.70
N LYS A 389 10.27 -21.93 16.94
CA LYS A 389 9.39 -20.74 17.01
C LYS A 389 8.24 -20.92 18.02
N ASN A 390 7.64 -22.11 18.04
CA ASN A 390 6.48 -22.44 18.85
C ASN A 390 6.38 -23.97 19.05
N SER A 391 6.90 -24.46 20.17
CA SER A 391 6.92 -25.91 20.47
C SER A 391 5.53 -26.53 20.53
N ALA A 392 4.56 -25.82 21.14
CA ALA A 392 3.19 -26.31 21.27
C ALA A 392 2.52 -26.47 19.89
N PHE A 393 2.79 -25.55 18.97
CA PHE A 393 2.28 -25.69 17.60
C PHE A 393 3.00 -26.80 16.84
N ALA A 394 4.29 -26.99 17.06
CA ALA A 394 5.04 -28.11 16.46
C ALA A 394 4.48 -29.47 16.89
N GLU A 395 4.24 -29.66 18.20
CA GLU A 395 3.63 -30.89 18.75
C GLU A 395 2.23 -31.13 18.16
N LEU A 396 1.41 -30.08 18.06
CA LEU A 396 0.12 -30.19 17.39
C LEU A 396 0.26 -30.62 15.94
N ALA A 397 1.18 -30.00 15.19
CA ALA A 397 1.39 -30.28 13.77
C ALA A 397 1.97 -31.70 13.52
N GLU A 398 2.83 -32.19 14.40
CA GLU A 398 3.33 -33.57 14.34
C GLU A 398 2.19 -34.59 14.57
N LYS A 399 1.31 -34.32 15.52
CA LYS A 399 0.18 -35.20 15.88
C LYS A 399 -0.92 -35.17 14.83
N GLN A 400 -1.38 -33.98 14.45
CA GLN A 400 -2.56 -33.79 13.58
C GLN A 400 -2.23 -33.87 12.10
N LYS A 401 -0.98 -33.56 11.73
CA LYS A 401 -0.48 -33.41 10.34
C LYS A 401 -1.04 -32.17 9.64
N ILE A 402 -0.36 -31.74 8.59
CA ILE A 402 -0.83 -30.67 7.69
C ILE A 402 -1.96 -31.24 6.84
N LYS A 403 -3.11 -30.58 6.86
CA LYS A 403 -4.30 -31.01 6.12
C LYS A 403 -4.17 -30.74 4.63
N GLY A 404 -3.58 -29.64 4.24
CA GLY A 404 -3.43 -29.27 2.83
C GLY A 404 -2.63 -28.00 2.64
N ILE A 405 -2.42 -27.67 1.37
CA ILE A 405 -1.68 -26.48 0.93
C ILE A 405 -2.66 -25.51 0.29
N PHE A 406 -2.56 -24.24 0.66
CA PHE A 406 -3.21 -23.13 -0.04
C PHE A 406 -2.20 -22.01 -0.25
N SER A 407 -1.87 -21.69 -1.51
CA SER A 407 -0.78 -20.76 -1.81
C SER A 407 -0.96 -20.02 -3.13
N SER A 408 -0.22 -18.93 -3.29
CA SER A 408 0.00 -18.23 -4.55
C SER A 408 1.47 -18.29 -4.89
N PRO A 409 1.85 -19.14 -5.84
CA PRO A 409 3.25 -19.20 -6.27
C PRO A 409 3.71 -17.85 -6.82
N PRO A 410 5.03 -17.57 -6.77
CA PRO A 410 5.58 -16.31 -7.26
C PRO A 410 5.28 -16.08 -8.74
N TYR A 411 4.93 -14.82 -9.08
CA TYR A 411 4.67 -14.43 -10.47
C TYR A 411 5.98 -14.20 -11.21
N VAL A 412 6.42 -15.21 -11.97
CA VAL A 412 7.68 -15.18 -12.71
C VAL A 412 7.72 -14.02 -13.70
N GLY A 413 8.77 -13.20 -13.63
CA GLY A 413 9.00 -12.08 -14.55
C GLY A 413 8.08 -10.85 -14.35
N LEU A 414 7.15 -10.89 -13.40
CA LEU A 414 6.18 -9.79 -13.17
C LEU A 414 6.51 -8.95 -11.96
N ILE A 415 7.10 -9.52 -10.91
CA ILE A 415 7.34 -8.83 -9.64
C ILE A 415 8.76 -9.11 -9.17
N ASP A 416 9.51 -8.04 -8.91
CA ASP A 416 10.75 -8.07 -8.17
C ASP A 416 10.42 -7.92 -6.67
N TYR A 417 10.43 -9.03 -5.96
CA TYR A 417 9.98 -9.09 -4.57
C TYR A 417 10.96 -8.47 -3.59
N HIS A 418 12.28 -8.58 -3.84
CA HIS A 418 13.29 -7.95 -3.00
C HIS A 418 13.37 -6.45 -3.25
N GLU A 419 13.31 -6.01 -4.51
CA GLU A 419 13.43 -4.61 -4.87
C GLU A 419 12.26 -3.75 -4.34
N GLN A 420 11.03 -4.33 -4.27
CA GLN A 420 9.91 -3.60 -3.67
C GLN A 420 10.14 -3.21 -2.21
N HIS A 421 11.04 -3.92 -1.49
CA HIS A 421 11.34 -3.72 -0.08
C HIS A 421 12.80 -3.35 0.19
N ALA A 422 13.56 -2.96 -0.84
CA ALA A 422 14.98 -2.60 -0.72
C ALA A 422 15.27 -1.62 0.42
N TYR A 423 14.38 -0.64 0.64
CA TYR A 423 14.48 0.31 1.76
C TYR A 423 14.42 -0.37 3.14
N ALA A 424 13.68 -1.47 3.28
CA ALA A 424 13.56 -2.20 4.54
C ALA A 424 14.76 -3.12 4.75
N TYR A 425 15.25 -3.76 3.69
CA TYR A 425 16.48 -4.55 3.75
C TYR A 425 17.66 -3.69 4.18
N ASP A 426 17.81 -2.50 3.58
CA ASP A 426 18.87 -1.57 3.92
C ASP A 426 18.72 -1.04 5.37
N LEU A 427 17.50 -0.64 5.79
CA LEU A 427 17.26 -0.12 7.14
C LEU A 427 17.54 -1.14 8.23
N PHE A 428 17.10 -2.38 8.03
CA PHE A 428 17.18 -3.44 9.07
C PHE A 428 18.45 -4.28 8.96
N GLY A 429 19.25 -4.10 7.92
CA GLY A 429 20.45 -4.90 7.65
C GLY A 429 20.12 -6.37 7.35
N PHE A 430 19.00 -6.62 6.66
CA PHE A 430 18.66 -7.98 6.26
C PHE A 430 19.43 -8.40 5.01
N ASP A 431 19.89 -9.64 4.99
CA ASP A 431 20.52 -10.23 3.82
C ASP A 431 19.48 -10.45 2.71
N ARG A 432 19.88 -10.17 1.47
CA ARG A 432 19.10 -10.47 0.27
C ARG A 432 19.52 -11.82 -0.28
N HIS A 433 18.54 -12.65 -0.60
CA HIS A 433 18.74 -13.96 -1.23
C HIS A 433 18.27 -13.91 -2.70
N ASP A 434 18.92 -13.05 -3.48
CA ASP A 434 18.57 -12.82 -4.89
C ASP A 434 18.64 -14.10 -5.72
N GLU A 435 19.45 -15.08 -5.32
CA GLU A 435 19.54 -16.41 -5.93
C GLU A 435 18.29 -17.26 -5.76
N LEU A 436 17.48 -16.98 -4.73
CA LEU A 436 16.22 -17.65 -4.44
C LEU A 436 15.01 -16.93 -5.05
N GLU A 437 15.20 -15.71 -5.54
CA GLU A 437 14.14 -14.92 -6.12
C GLU A 437 13.85 -15.34 -7.55
N ILE A 438 12.59 -15.69 -7.85
CA ILE A 438 12.15 -16.15 -9.17
C ILE A 438 11.29 -15.14 -9.94
N GLY A 439 11.00 -14.02 -9.33
CA GLY A 439 10.09 -12.99 -9.85
C GLY A 439 10.68 -11.64 -10.24
N PRO A 440 12.01 -11.45 -10.52
CA PRO A 440 12.49 -10.13 -10.85
C PRO A 440 11.87 -9.62 -12.14
N LEU A 441 11.46 -8.36 -12.12
CA LEU A 441 11.12 -7.61 -13.33
C LEU A 441 12.37 -7.52 -14.20
N PHE A 442 12.42 -8.37 -15.23
CA PHE A 442 13.64 -8.58 -15.91
C PHE A 442 13.91 -7.60 -17.04
N LYS A 443 15.03 -7.01 -16.99
CA LYS A 443 15.56 -6.12 -18.02
C LYS A 443 16.45 -6.91 -18.98
N GLY A 444 15.84 -7.62 -19.92
CA GLY A 444 16.42 -7.84 -21.22
C GLY A 444 17.43 -8.98 -21.46
N LYS A 445 17.61 -10.00 -20.59
CA LYS A 445 18.45 -11.17 -20.97
C LYS A 445 17.67 -12.47 -20.92
N VAL A 446 17.50 -13.10 -22.09
CA VAL A 446 16.82 -14.38 -22.31
C VAL A 446 17.36 -15.50 -21.39
N GLU A 447 18.67 -15.57 -21.15
CA GLU A 447 19.28 -16.54 -20.24
C GLU A 447 18.79 -16.46 -18.80
N LYS A 448 18.62 -15.24 -18.27
CA LYS A 448 18.12 -15.05 -16.91
C LYS A 448 16.65 -15.40 -16.81
N GLN A 449 15.88 -15.13 -17.84
CA GLN A 449 14.47 -15.49 -17.91
C GLN A 449 14.28 -17.01 -17.97
N ASN A 450 15.11 -17.72 -18.74
CA ASN A 450 15.13 -19.17 -18.80
C ASN A 450 15.51 -19.79 -17.45
N ARG A 451 16.51 -19.22 -16.75
CA ARG A 451 16.91 -19.66 -15.42
C ARG A 451 15.80 -19.46 -14.37
N ILE A 452 15.06 -18.36 -14.46
CA ILE A 452 13.91 -18.08 -13.58
C ILE A 452 12.79 -19.08 -13.84
N THR A 453 12.46 -19.35 -15.10
CA THR A 453 11.44 -20.32 -15.51
C THR A 453 11.80 -21.73 -15.05
N TYR A 454 13.07 -22.11 -15.16
CA TYR A 454 13.57 -23.41 -14.69
C TYR A 454 13.42 -23.52 -13.16
N LYS A 455 13.86 -22.51 -12.40
CA LYS A 455 13.67 -22.49 -10.93
C LYS A 455 12.20 -22.55 -10.54
N ALA A 456 11.32 -21.89 -11.25
CA ALA A 456 9.88 -21.97 -10.99
C ALA A 456 9.37 -23.40 -11.20
N SER A 457 9.78 -24.08 -12.28
CA SER A 457 9.36 -25.45 -12.56
C SER A 457 9.85 -26.48 -11.53
N GLU A 458 10.97 -26.20 -10.84
CA GLU A 458 11.45 -27.06 -9.76
C GLU A 458 10.66 -26.88 -8.44
N MET A 459 9.92 -25.77 -8.31
CA MET A 459 9.15 -25.43 -7.10
C MET A 459 7.70 -25.95 -7.16
N TYR A 460 7.24 -26.37 -8.33
CA TYR A 460 5.92 -26.95 -8.59
C TYR A 460 6.02 -28.44 -8.95
#